data_3f103f21fff06c31c26b0fdcef948e16
#
_entry.id   3f103f21fff06c31c26b0fdcef948e16
#
_cell.length_a   1.000
_cell.length_b   1.000
_cell.length_c   1.000
_cell.angle_alpha   90.00
_cell.angle_beta   90.00
_cell.angle_gamma   90.00
#
_symmetry.space_group_name_H-M   'P 1'
#
loop_
_entity.id
_entity.type
_entity.pdbx_description
1 polymer ?
#
loop_
_entity_poly.entity_id
_entity_poly.type
_entity_poly.pdbx_seq_one_letter_code
_entity_poly.pdbx_strand_id
1 'polypeptide(L)'
;MPPVWNFITDFGDSAVTLPLALLVLIFLFAAGSRRLALAWMLAIGSCGAVIGALKILFGACGHELTFVHLTSPSGHTAMSTAVYGSLALLIGARLPLGQRRTILAATAIVIVGIAVSRVALHDHSRSEIALGFAVGVGAAALFRAALRRYAAPALPLGWLLIGGGVLVAVMHGTRWLIEPAVHRLALDFRLDLPFCR
;
A
#
# COMPACT_ATOMS: atom_id res chain seq x y z
N MET A 1 5.86 -19.88 -14.66
CA MET A 1 5.33 -18.49 -14.89
C MET A 1 6.48 -17.58 -15.28
N PRO A 2 6.26 -16.57 -16.13
CA PRO A 2 7.34 -15.67 -16.51
C PRO A 2 7.91 -14.97 -15.28
N PRO A 3 9.26 -14.88 -15.13
CA PRO A 3 9.91 -14.24 -13.98
C PRO A 3 9.58 -12.74 -13.84
N VAL A 4 9.09 -12.12 -14.92
CA VAL A 4 8.69 -10.72 -14.95
C VAL A 4 7.57 -10.38 -13.95
N TRP A 5 6.61 -11.26 -13.70
CA TRP A 5 5.52 -11.01 -12.77
C TRP A 5 5.99 -11.01 -11.32
N ASN A 6 6.95 -11.88 -10.97
CA ASN A 6 7.59 -11.85 -9.67
C ASN A 6 8.36 -10.55 -9.47
N PHE A 7 9.13 -10.12 -10.48
CA PHE A 7 9.83 -8.85 -10.44
C PHE A 7 8.90 -7.67 -10.22
N ILE A 8 7.76 -7.62 -10.92
CA ILE A 8 6.80 -6.51 -10.78
C ILE A 8 6.10 -6.54 -9.42
N THR A 9 5.69 -7.73 -8.96
CA THR A 9 4.95 -7.85 -7.68
C THR A 9 5.80 -7.45 -6.48
N ASP A 10 7.11 -7.68 -6.51
CA ASP A 10 8.04 -7.38 -5.42
C ASP A 10 8.08 -5.88 -5.08
N PHE A 11 7.76 -4.97 -6.02
CA PHE A 11 7.57 -3.55 -5.71
C PHE A 11 6.37 -3.29 -4.80
N GLY A 12 5.39 -4.16 -4.77
CA GLY A 12 4.21 -4.07 -3.90
C GLY A 12 4.37 -4.78 -2.56
N ASP A 13 5.49 -5.50 -2.36
CA ASP A 13 5.73 -6.23 -1.11
C ASP A 13 5.87 -5.29 0.09
N SER A 14 5.47 -5.77 1.25
CA SER A 14 5.60 -5.05 2.52
C SER A 14 7.06 -4.73 2.85
N ALA A 15 8.01 -5.57 2.42
CA ALA A 15 9.44 -5.32 2.57
C ALA A 15 9.92 -4.07 1.82
N VAL A 16 9.23 -3.65 0.76
CA VAL A 16 9.52 -2.42 0.02
C VAL A 16 8.64 -1.28 0.52
N THR A 17 7.33 -1.50 0.60
CA THR A 17 6.36 -0.42 0.86
C THR A 17 6.44 0.14 2.28
N LEU A 18 6.67 -0.69 3.31
CA LEU A 18 6.73 -0.20 4.69
C LEU A 18 8.01 0.58 5.00
N PRO A 19 9.23 0.13 4.64
CA PRO A 19 10.42 0.95 4.81
C PRO A 19 10.38 2.25 4.00
N LEU A 20 9.80 2.23 2.79
CA LEU A 20 9.61 3.45 2.01
C LEU A 20 8.63 4.41 2.70
N ALA A 21 7.54 3.90 3.26
CA ALA A 21 6.61 4.71 4.04
C ALA A 21 7.26 5.32 5.27
N LEU A 22 8.11 4.57 5.97
CA LEU A 22 8.89 5.05 7.10
C LEU A 22 9.91 6.13 6.68
N LEU A 23 10.61 5.92 5.57
CA LEU A 23 11.53 6.92 5.02
C LEU A 23 10.81 8.26 4.78
N VAL A 24 9.67 8.24 4.10
CA VAL A 24 8.86 9.46 3.84
C VAL A 24 8.42 10.10 5.15
N LEU A 25 8.00 9.31 6.14
CA LEU A 25 7.61 9.80 7.46
C LEU A 25 8.77 10.55 8.13
N ILE A 26 9.98 9.99 8.10
CA ILE A 26 11.20 10.62 8.64
C ILE A 26 11.46 11.95 7.94
N PHE A 27 11.39 12.00 6.61
CA PHE A 27 11.58 13.24 5.86
C PHE A 27 10.54 14.31 6.19
N LEU A 28 9.27 13.92 6.39
CA LEU A 28 8.20 14.85 6.80
C LEU A 28 8.46 15.41 8.19
N PHE A 29 8.91 14.58 9.14
CA PHE A 29 9.30 15.05 10.49
C PHE A 29 10.54 15.95 10.45
N ALA A 30 11.58 15.56 9.71
CA ALA A 30 12.79 16.35 9.56
C ALA A 30 12.54 17.71 8.89
N ALA A 31 11.56 17.78 7.98
CA ALA A 31 11.11 19.03 7.37
C ALA A 31 10.16 19.86 8.27
N GLY A 32 9.97 19.50 9.55
CA GLY A 32 9.13 20.20 10.50
C GLY A 32 7.62 20.08 10.25
N SER A 33 7.20 19.26 9.30
CA SER A 33 5.79 19.11 8.90
C SER A 33 5.05 18.06 9.73
N ARG A 34 5.03 18.23 11.06
CA ARG A 34 4.44 17.26 12.00
C ARG A 34 3.01 16.87 11.66
N ARG A 35 2.17 17.82 11.22
CA ARG A 35 0.76 17.55 10.86
C ARG A 35 0.64 16.65 9.63
N LEU A 36 1.48 16.87 8.61
CA LEU A 36 1.52 16.01 7.44
C LEU A 36 2.16 14.65 7.75
N ALA A 37 3.17 14.61 8.63
CA ALA A 37 3.75 13.35 9.11
C ALA A 37 2.70 12.49 9.83
N LEU A 38 1.91 13.09 10.73
CA LEU A 38 0.80 12.40 11.40
C LEU A 38 -0.28 11.96 10.41
N ALA A 39 -0.66 12.81 9.46
CA ALA A 39 -1.65 12.47 8.43
C ALA A 39 -1.15 11.33 7.53
N TRP A 40 0.15 11.31 7.17
CA TRP A 40 0.78 10.22 6.46
C TRP A 40 0.72 8.91 7.25
N MET A 41 1.16 8.96 8.52
CA MET A 41 1.14 7.79 9.41
C MET A 41 -0.28 7.24 9.57
N LEU A 42 -1.27 8.10 9.78
CA LEU A 42 -2.66 7.70 9.90
C LEU A 42 -3.21 7.12 8.60
N ALA A 43 -2.91 7.71 7.44
CA ALA A 43 -3.39 7.22 6.15
C ALA A 43 -2.81 5.84 5.81
N ILE A 44 -1.48 5.69 5.95
CA ILE A 44 -0.81 4.40 5.64
C ILE A 44 -1.12 3.35 6.73
N GLY A 45 -1.10 3.75 7.99
CA GLY A 45 -1.44 2.87 9.11
C GLY A 45 -2.88 2.38 9.06
N SER A 46 -3.86 3.25 8.74
CA SER A 46 -5.25 2.83 8.57
C SER A 46 -5.43 1.88 7.38
N CYS A 47 -4.71 2.09 6.27
CA CYS A 47 -4.72 1.15 5.15
C CYS A 47 -4.27 -0.25 5.60
N GLY A 48 -3.12 -0.32 6.28
CA GLY A 48 -2.60 -1.59 6.81
C GLY A 48 -3.54 -2.24 7.82
N ALA A 49 -4.11 -1.44 8.73
CA ALA A 49 -5.06 -1.93 9.76
C ALA A 49 -6.35 -2.47 9.11
N VAL A 50 -6.94 -1.74 8.15
CA VAL A 50 -8.15 -2.19 7.44
C VAL A 50 -7.88 -3.47 6.65
N ILE A 51 -6.78 -3.54 5.90
CA ILE A 51 -6.42 -4.76 5.16
C ILE A 51 -6.15 -5.92 6.11
N GLY A 52 -5.43 -5.71 7.20
CA GLY A 52 -5.18 -6.73 8.22
C GLY A 52 -6.48 -7.24 8.84
N ALA A 53 -7.36 -6.33 9.25
CA ALA A 53 -8.68 -6.70 9.82
C ALA A 53 -9.54 -7.47 8.81
N LEU A 54 -9.59 -7.04 7.54
CA LEU A 54 -10.32 -7.75 6.50
C LEU A 54 -9.72 -9.15 6.23
N LYS A 55 -8.39 -9.28 6.18
CA LYS A 55 -7.72 -10.59 6.02
C LYS A 55 -8.06 -11.54 7.17
N ILE A 56 -8.06 -11.04 8.41
CA ILE A 56 -8.45 -11.84 9.58
C ILE A 56 -9.92 -12.23 9.49
N LEU A 57 -10.80 -11.28 9.19
CA LEU A 57 -12.25 -11.54 9.07
C LEU A 57 -12.54 -12.58 7.98
N PHE A 58 -12.03 -12.39 6.77
CA PHE A 58 -12.24 -13.33 5.66
C PHE A 58 -11.56 -14.68 5.91
N GLY A 59 -10.38 -14.70 6.52
CA GLY A 59 -9.69 -15.93 6.90
C GLY A 59 -10.42 -16.72 7.98
N ALA A 60 -11.02 -16.04 8.98
CA ALA A 60 -11.79 -16.66 10.03
C ALA A 60 -13.17 -17.16 9.55
N CYS A 61 -13.88 -16.38 8.70
CA CYS A 61 -15.23 -16.68 8.23
C CYS A 61 -15.31 -17.22 6.79
N GLY A 62 -14.19 -17.73 6.24
CA GLY A 62 -13.97 -17.95 4.79
C GLY A 62 -15.04 -18.75 4.03
N HIS A 63 -15.79 -19.65 4.69
CA HIS A 63 -16.80 -20.46 4.00
C HIS A 63 -18.11 -19.72 3.70
N GLU A 64 -18.46 -18.69 4.47
CA GLU A 64 -19.73 -17.96 4.29
C GLU A 64 -19.66 -16.82 3.29
N LEU A 65 -18.45 -16.34 2.97
CA LEU A 65 -18.23 -15.22 2.05
C LEU A 65 -17.77 -15.65 0.64
N THR A 66 -17.73 -16.95 0.38
CA THR A 66 -17.26 -17.52 -0.90
C THR A 66 -18.14 -17.16 -2.10
N PHE A 67 -19.42 -16.77 -1.90
CA PHE A 67 -20.32 -16.39 -2.99
C PHE A 67 -19.86 -15.16 -3.78
N VAL A 68 -18.96 -14.34 -3.22
CA VAL A 68 -18.34 -13.19 -3.90
C VAL A 68 -16.91 -13.46 -4.37
N HIS A 69 -16.42 -14.70 -4.27
CA HIS A 69 -15.03 -15.09 -4.57
C HIS A 69 -13.99 -14.19 -3.87
N LEU A 70 -14.24 -13.84 -2.62
CA LEU A 70 -13.50 -12.87 -1.84
C LEU A 70 -12.95 -13.56 -0.60
N THR A 71 -11.77 -14.19 -0.74
CA THR A 71 -11.13 -14.95 0.34
C THR A 71 -10.10 -14.14 1.10
N SER A 72 -9.44 -13.19 0.44
CA SER A 72 -8.42 -12.34 1.08
C SER A 72 -8.13 -11.09 0.25
N PRO A 73 -8.36 -9.87 0.74
CA PRO A 73 -8.05 -8.66 -0.01
C PRO A 73 -6.56 -8.54 -0.30
N SER A 74 -6.20 -8.02 -1.49
CA SER A 74 -4.81 -7.88 -1.91
C SER A 74 -4.09 -6.78 -1.11
N GLY A 75 -3.19 -7.19 -0.21
CA GLY A 75 -2.33 -6.28 0.56
C GLY A 75 -1.33 -5.54 -0.32
N HIS A 76 -0.72 -6.21 -1.31
CA HIS A 76 0.22 -5.60 -2.26
C HIS A 76 -0.44 -4.43 -3.01
N THR A 77 -1.66 -4.65 -3.54
CA THR A 77 -2.39 -3.60 -4.26
C THR A 77 -2.79 -2.46 -3.34
N ALA A 78 -3.25 -2.75 -2.13
CA ALA A 78 -3.67 -1.72 -1.18
C ALA A 78 -2.48 -0.86 -0.72
N MET A 79 -1.40 -1.48 -0.24
CA MET A 79 -0.25 -0.77 0.30
C MET A 79 0.51 -0.01 -0.79
N SER A 80 0.70 -0.59 -1.98
CA SER A 80 1.31 0.13 -3.10
C SER A 80 0.47 1.34 -3.52
N THR A 81 -0.86 1.22 -3.58
CA THR A 81 -1.75 2.33 -3.90
C THR A 81 -1.68 3.42 -2.83
N ALA A 82 -1.72 3.05 -1.55
CA ALA A 82 -1.63 4.00 -0.45
C ALA A 82 -0.27 4.72 -0.43
N VAL A 83 0.84 3.98 -0.46
CA VAL A 83 2.19 4.54 -0.30
C VAL A 83 2.62 5.31 -1.55
N TYR A 84 2.61 4.66 -2.72
CA TYR A 84 3.06 5.32 -3.96
C TYR A 84 2.10 6.43 -4.38
N GLY A 85 0.79 6.22 -4.24
CA GLY A 85 -0.22 7.24 -4.55
C GLY A 85 -0.07 8.49 -3.66
N SER A 86 0.09 8.30 -2.36
CA SER A 86 0.31 9.42 -1.42
C SER A 86 1.66 10.11 -1.64
N LEU A 87 2.73 9.35 -1.96
CA LEU A 87 4.04 9.92 -2.29
C LEU A 87 3.98 10.75 -3.56
N ALA A 88 3.31 10.27 -4.61
CA ALA A 88 3.12 11.01 -5.86
C ALA A 88 2.32 12.30 -5.64
N LEU A 89 1.30 12.27 -4.77
CA LEU A 89 0.54 13.46 -4.37
C LEU A 89 1.42 14.46 -3.62
N LEU A 90 2.27 13.99 -2.71
CA LEU A 90 3.19 14.81 -1.91
C LEU A 90 4.23 15.50 -2.82
N ILE A 91 4.90 14.75 -3.69
CA ILE A 91 5.88 15.28 -4.64
C ILE A 91 5.19 16.25 -5.60
N GLY A 92 4.05 15.83 -6.17
CA GLY A 92 3.29 16.61 -7.14
C GLY A 92 2.68 17.90 -6.61
N ALA A 93 2.56 18.05 -5.26
CA ALA A 93 1.95 19.24 -4.66
C ALA A 93 2.73 20.54 -4.95
N ARG A 94 4.03 20.45 -5.24
CA ARG A 94 4.92 21.58 -5.53
C ARG A 94 5.35 21.69 -7.00
N LEU A 95 4.90 20.79 -7.85
CA LEU A 95 5.30 20.73 -9.25
C LEU A 95 4.30 21.42 -10.16
N PRO A 96 4.77 21.96 -11.30
CA PRO A 96 3.91 22.44 -12.38
C PRO A 96 2.94 21.34 -12.83
N LEU A 97 1.77 21.74 -13.32
CA LEU A 97 0.68 20.83 -13.66
C LEU A 97 1.09 19.69 -14.61
N GLY A 98 1.94 19.98 -15.61
CA GLY A 98 2.44 18.95 -16.53
C GLY A 98 3.24 17.87 -15.82
N GLN A 99 4.26 18.26 -15.02
CA GLN A 99 5.11 17.34 -14.29
C GLN A 99 4.32 16.54 -13.23
N ARG A 100 3.38 17.20 -12.56
CA ARG A 100 2.46 16.53 -11.63
C ARG A 100 1.64 15.44 -12.31
N ARG A 101 1.08 15.73 -13.50
CA ARG A 101 0.33 14.72 -14.28
C ARG A 101 1.21 13.54 -14.68
N THR A 102 2.44 13.81 -15.12
CA THR A 102 3.41 12.75 -15.48
C THR A 102 3.72 11.84 -14.31
N ILE A 103 4.01 12.40 -13.13
CA ILE A 103 4.29 11.59 -11.93
C ILE A 103 3.08 10.74 -11.53
N LEU A 104 1.88 11.33 -11.52
CA LEU A 104 0.66 10.60 -11.19
C LEU A 104 0.38 9.48 -12.20
N ALA A 105 0.58 9.73 -13.50
CA ALA A 105 0.41 8.71 -14.54
C ALA A 105 1.44 7.58 -14.40
N ALA A 106 2.72 7.92 -14.21
CA ALA A 106 3.77 6.92 -13.98
C ALA A 106 3.49 6.05 -12.75
N THR A 107 3.06 6.69 -11.65
CA THR A 107 2.67 5.99 -10.43
C THR A 107 1.46 5.07 -10.67
N ALA A 108 0.46 5.53 -11.40
CA ALA A 108 -0.70 4.70 -11.74
C ALA A 108 -0.29 3.47 -12.57
N ILE A 109 0.64 3.60 -13.52
CA ILE A 109 1.17 2.47 -14.30
C ILE A 109 1.84 1.45 -13.37
N VAL A 110 2.67 1.89 -12.41
CA VAL A 110 3.31 1.00 -11.44
C VAL A 110 2.26 0.26 -10.60
N ILE A 111 1.28 0.98 -10.06
CA ILE A 111 0.20 0.38 -9.23
C ILE A 111 -0.61 -0.65 -10.04
N VAL A 112 -0.98 -0.30 -11.28
CA VAL A 112 -1.70 -1.22 -12.17
C VAL A 112 -0.82 -2.43 -12.51
N GLY A 113 0.46 -2.23 -12.77
CA GLY A 113 1.41 -3.32 -13.00
C GLY A 113 1.46 -4.30 -11.83
N ILE A 114 1.57 -3.77 -10.58
CA ILE A 114 1.51 -4.59 -9.36
C ILE A 114 0.17 -5.32 -9.26
N ALA A 115 -0.96 -4.65 -9.47
CA ALA A 115 -2.28 -5.25 -9.42
C ALA A 115 -2.44 -6.39 -10.44
N VAL A 116 -2.00 -6.17 -11.69
CA VAL A 116 -2.03 -7.19 -12.76
C VAL A 116 -1.14 -8.37 -12.43
N SER A 117 0.06 -8.13 -11.86
CA SER A 117 0.97 -9.22 -11.47
C SER A 117 0.33 -10.17 -10.46
N ARG A 118 -0.52 -9.67 -9.53
CA ARG A 118 -1.22 -10.50 -8.54
C ARG A 118 -2.25 -11.44 -9.20
N VAL A 119 -2.92 -10.98 -10.27
CA VAL A 119 -3.80 -11.85 -11.07
C VAL A 119 -2.99 -12.85 -11.88
N ALA A 120 -1.93 -12.40 -12.54
CA ALA A 120 -1.08 -13.22 -13.38
C ALA A 120 -0.36 -14.33 -12.62
N LEU A 121 -0.03 -14.10 -11.35
CA LEU A 121 0.55 -15.08 -10.43
C LEU A 121 -0.50 -16.01 -9.79
N HIS A 122 -1.80 -15.76 -10.02
CA HIS A 122 -2.94 -16.49 -9.41
C HIS A 122 -2.98 -16.36 -7.88
N ASP A 123 -2.35 -15.32 -7.32
CA ASP A 123 -2.34 -15.07 -5.88
C ASP A 123 -3.64 -14.44 -5.39
N HIS A 124 -4.31 -13.65 -6.27
CA HIS A 124 -5.53 -12.93 -5.95
C HIS A 124 -6.53 -12.90 -7.11
N SER A 125 -7.81 -12.91 -6.76
CA SER A 125 -8.92 -12.68 -7.71
C SER A 125 -9.04 -11.19 -8.06
N ARG A 126 -9.79 -10.89 -9.13
CA ARG A 126 -10.04 -9.49 -9.54
C ARG A 126 -10.81 -8.70 -8.47
N SER A 127 -11.74 -9.34 -7.76
CA SER A 127 -12.51 -8.73 -6.66
C SER A 127 -11.62 -8.38 -5.47
N GLU A 128 -10.67 -9.25 -5.12
CA GLU A 128 -9.70 -9.01 -4.04
C GLU A 128 -8.76 -7.85 -4.35
N ILE A 129 -8.37 -7.72 -5.62
CA ILE A 129 -7.58 -6.58 -6.10
C ILE A 129 -8.39 -5.30 -6.09
N ALA A 130 -9.64 -5.34 -6.56
CA ALA A 130 -10.52 -4.17 -6.57
C ALA A 130 -10.76 -3.65 -5.15
N LEU A 131 -10.99 -4.54 -4.18
CA LEU A 131 -11.13 -4.17 -2.78
C LEU A 131 -9.84 -3.58 -2.21
N GLY A 132 -8.69 -4.23 -2.44
CA GLY A 132 -7.39 -3.69 -2.02
C GLY A 132 -7.12 -2.31 -2.62
N PHE A 133 -7.37 -2.14 -3.91
CA PHE A 133 -7.23 -0.85 -4.60
C PHE A 133 -8.15 0.22 -3.99
N ALA A 134 -9.43 -0.09 -3.72
CA ALA A 134 -10.37 0.85 -3.10
C ALA A 134 -9.90 1.32 -1.72
N VAL A 135 -9.41 0.41 -0.87
CA VAL A 135 -8.83 0.74 0.44
C VAL A 135 -7.60 1.63 0.28
N GLY A 136 -6.69 1.30 -0.64
CA GLY A 136 -5.50 2.11 -0.91
C GLY A 136 -5.83 3.51 -1.44
N VAL A 137 -6.81 3.63 -2.33
CA VAL A 137 -7.32 4.93 -2.83
C VAL A 137 -7.93 5.74 -1.68
N GLY A 138 -8.70 5.11 -0.80
CA GLY A 138 -9.24 5.75 0.41
C GLY A 138 -8.14 6.36 1.28
N ALA A 139 -7.07 5.61 1.55
CA ALA A 139 -5.91 6.10 2.30
C ALA A 139 -5.22 7.28 1.59
N ALA A 140 -4.98 7.18 0.29
CA ALA A 140 -4.39 8.27 -0.49
C ALA A 140 -5.30 9.51 -0.53
N ALA A 141 -6.62 9.33 -0.56
CA ALA A 141 -7.59 10.42 -0.48
C ALA A 141 -7.57 11.12 0.88
N LEU A 142 -7.44 10.39 1.99
CA LEU A 142 -7.26 10.94 3.33
C LEU A 142 -5.99 11.80 3.38
N PHE A 143 -4.87 11.30 2.88
CA PHE A 143 -3.63 12.07 2.84
C PHE A 143 -3.73 13.29 1.92
N ARG A 144 -4.40 13.18 0.76
CA ARG A 144 -4.69 14.32 -0.12
C ARG A 144 -5.51 15.40 0.57
N ALA A 145 -6.49 15.03 1.40
CA ALA A 145 -7.27 15.98 2.17
C ALA A 145 -6.38 16.78 3.15
N ALA A 146 -5.43 16.12 3.80
CA ALA A 146 -4.42 16.79 4.64
C ALA A 146 -3.50 17.70 3.83
N LEU A 147 -3.05 17.29 2.63
CA LEU A 147 -2.23 18.12 1.73
C LEU A 147 -2.96 19.38 1.23
N ARG A 148 -4.30 19.35 1.16
CA ARG A 148 -5.10 20.54 0.83
C ARG A 148 -5.19 21.51 2.01
N ARG A 149 -5.13 20.99 3.24
CA ARG A 149 -5.27 21.78 4.48
C ARG A 149 -3.93 22.32 4.97
N TYR A 150 -2.84 21.62 4.74
CA TYR A 150 -1.51 21.95 5.22
C TYR A 150 -0.55 22.13 4.04
N ALA A 151 0.25 23.18 4.08
CA ALA A 151 1.24 23.43 3.03
C ALA A 151 2.24 22.27 2.94
N ALA A 152 2.48 21.76 1.72
CA ALA A 152 3.50 20.77 1.49
C ALA A 152 4.89 21.34 1.82
N PRO A 153 5.73 20.64 2.60
CA PRO A 153 7.07 21.10 2.96
C PRO A 153 8.01 21.11 1.75
N ALA A 154 9.06 21.93 1.81
CA ALA A 154 10.19 21.82 0.90
C ALA A 154 10.99 20.55 1.28
N LEU A 155 10.69 19.43 0.63
CA LEU A 155 11.46 18.20 0.82
C LEU A 155 12.73 18.25 -0.02
N PRO A 156 13.86 17.74 0.47
CA PRO A 156 15.06 17.55 -0.31
C PRO A 156 14.86 16.37 -1.27
N LEU A 157 14.15 16.61 -2.39
CA LEU A 157 13.71 15.56 -3.33
C LEU A 157 14.86 14.68 -3.81
N GLY A 158 16.06 15.25 -4.01
CA GLY A 158 17.24 14.47 -4.39
C GLY A 158 17.55 13.36 -3.39
N TRP A 159 17.62 13.69 -2.10
CA TRP A 159 17.88 12.72 -1.05
C TRP A 159 16.73 11.73 -0.86
N LEU A 160 15.49 12.18 -1.01
CA LEU A 160 14.32 11.30 -0.94
C LEU A 160 14.32 10.28 -2.10
N LEU A 161 14.66 10.71 -3.32
CA LEU A 161 14.75 9.83 -4.49
C LEU A 161 15.93 8.87 -4.40
N ILE A 162 17.10 9.34 -3.97
CA ILE A 162 18.28 8.49 -3.76
C ILE A 162 18.00 7.47 -2.66
N GLY A 163 17.55 7.93 -1.49
CA GLY A 163 17.25 7.04 -0.36
C GLY A 163 16.14 6.05 -0.69
N GLY A 164 15.07 6.49 -1.34
CA GLY A 164 14.00 5.63 -1.82
C GLY A 164 14.47 4.62 -2.87
N GLY A 165 15.28 5.06 -3.83
CA GLY A 165 15.84 4.19 -4.87
C GLY A 165 16.76 3.11 -4.30
N VAL A 166 17.67 3.50 -3.40
CA VAL A 166 18.57 2.55 -2.69
C VAL A 166 17.74 1.56 -1.86
N LEU A 167 16.75 2.05 -1.12
CA LEU A 167 15.89 1.21 -0.31
C LEU A 167 15.14 0.19 -1.18
N VAL A 168 14.54 0.63 -2.28
CA VAL A 168 13.87 -0.27 -3.22
C VAL A 168 14.86 -1.28 -3.78
N ALA A 169 16.05 -0.87 -4.24
CA ALA A 169 17.05 -1.77 -4.79
C ALA A 169 17.54 -2.84 -3.80
N VAL A 170 17.65 -2.49 -2.51
CA VAL A 170 18.09 -3.42 -1.46
C VAL A 170 16.95 -4.35 -1.02
N MET A 171 15.72 -3.85 -0.93
CA MET A 171 14.58 -4.60 -0.41
C MET A 171 13.82 -5.37 -1.51
N HIS A 172 14.02 -5.03 -2.78
CA HIS A 172 13.39 -5.72 -3.89
C HIS A 172 13.79 -7.21 -3.91
N GLY A 173 12.80 -8.10 -4.06
CA GLY A 173 13.01 -9.54 -3.96
C GLY A 173 13.05 -10.09 -2.53
N THR A 174 13.10 -9.23 -1.50
CA THR A 174 12.93 -9.64 -0.11
C THR A 174 11.43 -9.78 0.18
N ARG A 175 11.01 -10.89 0.76
CA ARG A 175 9.61 -11.14 1.11
C ARG A 175 9.46 -11.25 2.62
N TRP A 176 8.65 -10.37 3.20
CA TRP A 176 8.36 -10.46 4.62
C TRP A 176 7.21 -11.44 4.91
N LEU A 177 7.35 -12.22 5.97
CA LEU A 177 6.39 -13.23 6.41
C LEU A 177 5.15 -12.62 7.11
N ILE A 178 4.71 -11.42 6.68
CA ILE A 178 3.53 -10.75 7.27
C ILE A 178 2.26 -11.52 6.92
N GLU A 179 2.13 -11.98 5.69
CA GLU A 179 0.94 -12.69 5.22
C GLU A 179 0.73 -14.03 5.94
N PRO A 180 1.76 -14.90 6.10
CA PRO A 180 1.65 -16.09 6.94
C PRO A 180 1.32 -15.78 8.41
N ALA A 181 1.84 -14.69 8.97
CA ALA A 181 1.54 -14.29 10.35
C ALA A 181 0.06 -13.88 10.51
N VAL A 182 -0.47 -13.08 9.58
CA VAL A 182 -1.89 -12.69 9.57
C VAL A 182 -2.79 -13.92 9.37
N HIS A 183 -2.39 -14.86 8.51
CA HIS A 183 -3.16 -16.08 8.29
C HIS A 183 -3.21 -16.97 9.56
N ARG A 184 -2.11 -17.13 10.27
CA ARG A 184 -2.09 -17.85 11.56
C ARG A 184 -3.03 -17.18 12.57
N LEU A 185 -2.95 -15.86 12.70
CA LEU A 185 -3.82 -15.09 13.57
C LEU A 185 -5.30 -15.28 13.22
N ALA A 186 -5.64 -15.31 11.92
CA ALA A 186 -7.01 -15.58 11.47
C ALA A 186 -7.51 -16.97 11.87
N LEU A 187 -6.64 -17.98 11.83
CA LEU A 187 -6.98 -19.35 12.28
C LEU A 187 -7.24 -19.39 13.78
N ASP A 188 -6.44 -18.68 14.58
CA ASP A 188 -6.63 -18.60 16.04
C ASP A 188 -7.98 -17.93 16.37
N PHE A 189 -8.33 -16.84 15.68
CA PHE A 189 -9.63 -16.17 15.86
C PHE A 189 -10.83 -16.99 15.39
N ARG A 190 -10.65 -17.93 14.44
CA ARG A 190 -11.75 -18.76 13.92
C ARG A 190 -12.47 -19.55 14.99
N LEU A 191 -11.77 -19.93 16.05
CA LEU A 191 -12.33 -20.71 17.15
C LEU A 191 -13.25 -19.88 18.06
N ASP A 192 -13.10 -18.56 18.08
CA ASP A 192 -13.72 -17.65 19.04
C ASP A 192 -14.86 -16.78 18.45
N LEU A 193 -15.04 -16.75 17.12
CA LEU A 193 -16.06 -15.91 16.48
C LEU A 193 -17.38 -16.68 16.26
N PRO A 194 -18.42 -16.44 17.06
CA PRO A 194 -19.68 -17.20 17.00
C PRO A 194 -20.48 -16.96 15.70
N PHE A 195 -20.24 -15.85 15.00
CA PHE A 195 -20.90 -15.49 13.74
C PHE A 195 -20.22 -16.08 12.49
N CYS A 196 -19.10 -16.78 12.66
CA CYS A 196 -18.39 -17.52 11.62
C CYS A 196 -18.68 -19.04 11.64
N ARG A 197 -19.67 -19.49 12.43
CA ARG A 197 -20.07 -20.89 12.56
C ARG A 197 -21.17 -21.25 11.59
#